data_0e10d40c004957c2d6c2eb146d700669
#
_entry.id   0e10d40c004957c2d6c2eb146d700669
#
_cell.length_a   1.000
_cell.length_b   1.000
_cell.length_c   1.000
_cell.angle_alpha   90.00
_cell.angle_beta   90.00
_cell.angle_gamma   90.00
#
_symmetry.space_group_name_H-M   'P 1'
#
loop_
_entity.id
_entity.type
_entity.pdbx_description
1 polymer ?
#
loop_
_entity_poly.entity_id
_entity_poly.type
_entity_poly.pdbx_seq_one_letter_code
_entity_poly.pdbx_strand_id
1 'polypeptide(L)'
;HTLAWTRNGNNIQPIRSLEKLYQKLFRKDNPASRRQSEKDLVDKRSILDLAKSQANRFSKGLGKEDSDKLDQYFTSVREFEKRIEQSTLWLDRDKPRTNYSLPSRSDSFTLRDKTPLFYDLMTLALQTDSTRVISIAFTDLGKENGGLNGVSRGYHTLSHHGQVQDAIDELSIIEKFHVEQFSRFLGKLKEVKEINGKTLLDNTMALLGSGMSNANSHSNRDLPVLLAGGGFKHGQHLHFARNGKQSTPLC
;
A
#
# COMPACT_ATOMS: atom_id res chain seq x y z
N HIS A 1 -6.06 10.10 -1.02
CA HIS A 1 -5.73 9.37 0.21
C HIS A 1 -4.44 8.61 -0.04
N THR A 2 -3.51 8.71 0.87
CA THR A 2 -2.23 8.04 0.86
C THR A 2 -2.12 7.16 2.09
N LEU A 3 -1.58 5.96 1.91
CA LEU A 3 -1.44 4.95 2.96
C LEU A 3 0.00 4.81 3.44
N ALA A 4 0.93 5.41 2.74
CA ALA A 4 2.33 5.23 3.02
C ALA A 4 3.08 6.56 3.01
N TRP A 5 3.94 6.70 3.99
CA TRP A 5 4.84 7.83 4.14
C TRP A 5 6.26 7.32 4.25
N THR A 6 7.16 8.13 3.82
CA THR A 6 8.57 7.90 4.09
C THR A 6 8.85 8.16 5.57
N ARG A 7 9.99 7.69 6.08
CA ARG A 7 10.42 7.97 7.45
C ARG A 7 10.40 9.48 7.79
N ASN A 8 10.61 10.34 6.80
CA ASN A 8 10.60 11.81 6.96
C ASN A 8 9.21 12.44 6.74
N GLY A 9 8.14 11.66 6.77
CA GLY A 9 6.79 12.16 6.61
C GLY A 9 6.38 12.55 5.19
N ASN A 10 7.23 12.31 4.18
CA ASN A 10 6.86 12.55 2.79
C ASN A 10 5.90 11.47 2.30
N ASN A 11 4.86 11.90 1.62
CA ASN A 11 3.81 11.05 1.11
C ASN A 11 4.32 10.19 -0.08
N ILE A 12 4.02 8.89 -0.06
CA ILE A 12 4.28 7.99 -1.18
C ILE A 12 3.00 7.88 -2.00
N GLN A 13 3.06 8.35 -3.25
CA GLN A 13 1.91 8.30 -4.15
C GLN A 13 1.54 6.86 -4.51
N PRO A 14 0.26 6.47 -4.36
CA PRO A 14 -0.20 5.14 -4.69
C PRO A 14 -0.26 4.92 -6.20
N ILE A 15 0.00 3.70 -6.64
CA ILE A 15 -0.22 3.27 -8.02
C ILE A 15 -1.67 2.83 -8.14
N ARG A 16 -2.49 3.60 -8.86
CA ARG A 16 -3.94 3.35 -9.01
C ARG A 16 -4.30 2.54 -10.27
N SER A 17 -3.37 2.42 -11.20
CA SER A 17 -3.54 1.71 -12.47
C SER A 17 -2.98 0.30 -12.35
N LEU A 18 -3.79 -0.70 -12.67
CA LEU A 18 -3.37 -2.10 -12.76
C LEU A 18 -2.31 -2.29 -13.85
N GLU A 19 -2.50 -1.63 -14.99
CA GLU A 19 -1.57 -1.71 -16.12
C GLU A 19 -0.21 -1.13 -15.76
N LYS A 20 -0.17 0.04 -15.10
CA LYS A 20 1.08 0.65 -14.63
C LYS A 20 1.75 -0.20 -13.55
N LEU A 21 0.97 -0.79 -12.64
CA LEU A 21 1.50 -1.67 -11.61
C LEU A 21 2.12 -2.92 -12.23
N TYR A 22 1.40 -3.58 -13.16
CA TYR A 22 1.90 -4.74 -13.88
C TYR A 22 3.18 -4.45 -14.67
N GLN A 23 3.20 -3.34 -15.39
CA GLN A 23 4.39 -2.91 -16.14
C GLN A 23 5.58 -2.65 -15.21
N LYS A 24 5.34 -2.00 -14.08
CA LYS A 24 6.38 -1.72 -13.09
C LYS A 24 6.99 -2.99 -12.51
N LEU A 25 6.17 -4.01 -12.25
CA LEU A 25 6.60 -5.25 -11.59
C LEU A 25 7.24 -6.25 -12.57
N PHE A 26 6.67 -6.44 -13.76
CA PHE A 26 6.96 -7.60 -14.60
C PHE A 26 7.39 -7.29 -16.03
N ARG A 27 7.00 -6.17 -16.60
CA ARG A 27 7.34 -5.86 -17.98
C ARG A 27 8.79 -5.39 -18.07
N LYS A 28 9.56 -5.99 -18.98
CA LYS A 28 10.90 -5.46 -19.28
C LYS A 28 10.79 -4.01 -19.71
N ASP A 29 11.61 -3.16 -19.11
CA ASP A 29 11.72 -1.78 -19.54
C ASP A 29 12.20 -1.75 -20.99
N ASN A 30 11.55 -0.98 -21.84
CA ASN A 30 12.10 -0.73 -23.15
C ASN A 30 13.35 0.18 -23.01
N PRO A 31 14.32 0.11 -23.94
CA PRO A 31 15.55 0.89 -23.81
C PRO A 31 15.33 2.40 -23.66
N ALA A 32 14.28 2.96 -24.25
CA ALA A 32 13.95 4.39 -24.13
C ALA A 32 13.43 4.73 -22.74
N SER A 33 12.55 3.89 -22.17
CA SER A 33 12.03 4.06 -20.80
C SER A 33 13.13 3.93 -19.76
N ARG A 34 14.07 2.98 -19.96
CA ARG A 34 15.23 2.81 -19.08
C ARG A 34 16.14 4.04 -19.12
N ARG A 35 16.49 4.54 -20.30
CA ARG A 35 17.31 5.76 -20.46
C ARG A 35 16.67 6.96 -19.81
N GLN A 36 15.34 7.12 -19.93
CA GLN A 36 14.63 8.21 -19.26
C GLN A 36 14.71 8.08 -17.74
N SER A 37 14.51 6.88 -17.19
CA SER A 37 14.64 6.63 -15.74
C SER A 37 16.07 6.88 -15.24
N GLU A 38 17.08 6.47 -15.99
CA GLU A 38 18.49 6.75 -15.67
C GLU A 38 18.77 8.26 -15.65
N LYS A 39 18.27 8.98 -16.66
CA LYS A 39 18.38 10.44 -16.73
C LYS A 39 17.70 11.11 -15.55
N ASP A 40 16.47 10.70 -15.20
CA ASP A 40 15.74 11.25 -14.06
C ASP A 40 16.48 11.04 -12.73
N LEU A 41 17.22 9.93 -12.57
CA LEU A 41 18.04 9.67 -11.38
C LEU A 41 19.29 10.55 -11.35
N VAL A 42 19.92 10.79 -12.51
CA VAL A 42 21.07 11.71 -12.63
C VAL A 42 20.64 13.13 -12.30
N ASP A 43 19.51 13.60 -12.85
CA ASP A 43 18.97 14.94 -12.58
C ASP A 43 18.64 15.13 -11.10
N LYS A 44 18.01 14.12 -10.46
CA LYS A 44 17.74 14.14 -9.01
C LYS A 44 19.01 14.20 -8.18
N ARG A 45 20.06 13.46 -8.56
CA ARG A 45 21.37 13.50 -7.88
C ARG A 45 22.00 14.88 -8.01
N SER A 46 21.98 15.49 -9.19
CA SER A 46 22.53 16.83 -9.44
C SER A 46 21.82 17.91 -8.61
N ILE A 47 20.48 17.85 -8.52
CA ILE A 47 19.71 18.77 -7.66
C ILE A 47 20.08 18.60 -6.20
N LEU A 48 20.28 17.38 -5.75
CA LEU A 48 20.63 17.05 -4.37
C LEU A 48 22.03 17.55 -4.01
N ASP A 49 23.00 17.38 -4.91
CA ASP A 49 24.38 17.87 -4.73
C ASP A 49 24.40 19.41 -4.64
N LEU A 50 23.60 20.09 -5.45
CA LEU A 50 23.45 21.54 -5.38
C LEU A 50 22.83 21.97 -4.04
N ALA A 51 21.76 21.34 -3.62
CA ALA A 51 21.08 21.63 -2.35
C ALA A 51 22.03 21.40 -1.15
N LYS A 52 22.80 20.30 -1.15
CA LYS A 52 23.80 19.98 -0.14
C LYS A 52 24.94 21.03 -0.11
N SER A 53 25.42 21.45 -1.27
CA SER A 53 26.43 22.48 -1.40
C SER A 53 25.96 23.82 -0.83
N GLN A 54 24.73 24.24 -1.13
CA GLN A 54 24.15 25.47 -0.60
C GLN A 54 23.94 25.37 0.91
N ALA A 55 23.41 24.27 1.44
CA ALA A 55 23.18 24.05 2.86
C ALA A 55 24.53 24.07 3.65
N ASN A 56 25.58 23.47 3.09
CA ASN A 56 26.96 23.54 3.68
C ASN A 56 27.53 24.95 3.73
N ARG A 57 27.20 25.83 2.79
CA ARG A 57 27.59 27.24 2.86
C ARG A 57 26.83 27.99 3.95
N PHE A 58 25.57 27.67 4.12
CA PHE A 58 24.72 28.27 5.16
C PHE A 58 25.09 27.83 6.57
N SER A 59 25.65 26.64 6.76
CA SER A 59 25.98 26.09 8.08
C SER A 59 27.10 26.91 8.80
N LYS A 60 27.86 27.68 8.05
CA LYS A 60 28.95 28.51 8.61
C LYS A 60 28.36 29.77 9.26
N GLY A 61 28.27 29.81 10.59
CA GLY A 61 27.81 30.96 11.36
C GLY A 61 26.40 30.87 11.93
N LEU A 62 25.76 29.68 11.92
CA LEU A 62 24.48 29.46 12.53
C LEU A 62 24.57 29.29 14.05
N GLY A 63 23.52 29.75 14.75
CA GLY A 63 23.31 29.44 16.17
C GLY A 63 22.93 27.95 16.35
N LYS A 64 22.94 27.47 17.59
CA LYS A 64 22.70 26.06 17.93
C LYS A 64 21.36 25.55 17.42
N GLU A 65 20.28 26.32 17.58
CA GLU A 65 18.92 25.93 17.18
C GLU A 65 18.79 25.78 15.65
N ASP A 66 19.42 26.67 14.89
CA ASP A 66 19.41 26.60 13.42
C ASP A 66 20.32 25.49 12.90
N SER A 67 21.42 25.21 13.62
CA SER A 67 22.29 24.06 13.34
C SER A 67 21.54 22.73 13.51
N ASP A 68 20.75 22.59 14.57
CA ASP A 68 19.92 21.37 14.80
C ASP A 68 18.87 21.16 13.69
N LYS A 69 18.26 22.24 13.20
CA LYS A 69 17.35 22.18 12.04
C LYS A 69 18.08 21.78 10.74
N LEU A 70 19.27 22.31 10.55
CA LEU A 70 20.10 21.99 9.40
C LEU A 70 20.58 20.53 9.42
N ASP A 71 20.86 19.97 10.59
CA ASP A 71 21.22 18.56 10.75
C ASP A 71 20.03 17.62 10.41
N GLN A 72 18.79 18.01 10.75
CA GLN A 72 17.60 17.31 10.30
C GLN A 72 17.47 17.35 8.77
N TYR A 73 17.73 18.49 8.16
CA TYR A 73 17.77 18.63 6.70
C TYR A 73 18.83 17.73 6.07
N PHE A 74 20.06 17.71 6.57
CA PHE A 74 21.11 16.81 6.08
C PHE A 74 20.78 15.34 6.26
N THR A 75 20.05 14.98 7.31
CA THR A 75 19.55 13.63 7.50
C THR A 75 18.56 13.26 6.40
N SER A 76 17.64 14.17 6.06
CA SER A 76 16.70 13.98 4.96
C SER A 76 17.40 13.86 3.60
N VAL A 77 18.44 14.67 3.37
CA VAL A 77 19.26 14.60 2.16
C VAL A 77 19.95 13.22 2.05
N ARG A 78 20.58 12.74 3.12
CA ARG A 78 21.22 11.40 3.15
C ARG A 78 20.24 10.25 2.87
N GLU A 79 19.02 10.34 3.37
CA GLU A 79 18.01 9.33 3.08
C GLU A 79 17.55 9.37 1.62
N PHE A 80 17.53 10.56 1.01
CA PHE A 80 17.20 10.70 -0.39
C PHE A 80 18.32 10.16 -1.30
N GLU A 81 19.59 10.39 -0.94
CA GLU A 81 20.76 9.77 -1.59
C GLU A 81 20.65 8.25 -1.61
N LYS A 82 20.39 7.63 -0.46
CA LYS A 82 20.19 6.18 -0.35
C LYS A 82 19.06 5.66 -1.24
N ARG A 83 17.97 6.43 -1.41
CA ARG A 83 16.88 6.04 -2.31
C ARG A 83 17.25 6.12 -3.77
N ILE A 84 18.01 7.14 -4.18
CA ILE A 84 18.53 7.23 -5.54
C ILE A 84 19.43 6.03 -5.81
N GLU A 85 20.33 5.70 -4.89
CA GLU A 85 21.21 4.54 -4.99
C GLU A 85 20.42 3.23 -5.10
N GLN A 86 19.45 2.99 -4.22
CA GLN A 86 18.56 1.83 -4.30
C GLN A 86 17.77 1.79 -5.60
N SER A 87 17.26 2.93 -6.07
CA SER A 87 16.54 3.00 -7.34
C SER A 87 17.45 2.66 -8.52
N THR A 88 18.72 3.04 -8.47
CA THR A 88 19.72 2.66 -9.48
C THR A 88 19.95 1.15 -9.49
N LEU A 89 20.14 0.54 -8.32
CA LEU A 89 20.28 -0.92 -8.18
C LEU A 89 19.04 -1.66 -8.70
N TRP A 90 17.84 -1.11 -8.52
CA TRP A 90 16.61 -1.69 -9.04
C TRP A 90 16.49 -1.60 -10.58
N LEU A 91 17.05 -0.55 -11.21
CA LEU A 91 17.10 -0.46 -12.67
C LEU A 91 18.00 -1.55 -13.29
N ASP A 92 19.04 -1.96 -12.57
CA ASP A 92 19.98 -2.99 -13.03
C ASP A 92 19.49 -4.42 -12.74
N ARG A 93 18.45 -4.56 -11.92
CA ARG A 93 17.85 -5.87 -11.60
C ARG A 93 16.89 -6.29 -12.70
N ASP A 94 17.10 -7.50 -13.24
CA ASP A 94 16.14 -8.11 -14.16
C ASP A 94 14.78 -8.28 -13.48
N LYS A 95 13.71 -7.81 -14.13
CA LYS A 95 12.36 -8.02 -13.65
C LYS A 95 11.98 -9.49 -13.78
N PRO A 96 11.26 -10.05 -12.78
CA PRO A 96 10.85 -11.44 -12.81
C PRO A 96 9.93 -11.71 -14.01
N ARG A 97 10.05 -12.90 -14.57
CA ARG A 97 9.15 -13.39 -15.62
C ARG A 97 7.90 -13.98 -14.96
N THR A 98 6.76 -13.71 -15.54
CA THR A 98 5.49 -14.31 -15.14
C THR A 98 4.70 -14.74 -16.36
N ASN A 99 3.97 -15.85 -16.23
CA ASN A 99 2.99 -16.29 -17.23
C ASN A 99 1.62 -15.63 -17.02
N TYR A 100 1.48 -14.81 -15.98
CA TYR A 100 0.25 -14.07 -15.72
C TYR A 100 0.04 -13.01 -16.80
N SER A 101 -1.16 -12.98 -17.35
CA SER A 101 -1.57 -11.99 -18.34
C SER A 101 -2.68 -11.11 -17.75
N LEU A 102 -2.42 -9.82 -17.65
CA LEU A 102 -3.43 -8.88 -17.22
C LEU A 102 -4.46 -8.67 -18.36
N PRO A 103 -5.77 -8.73 -18.08
CA PRO A 103 -6.80 -8.46 -19.09
C PRO A 103 -6.63 -7.07 -19.72
N SER A 104 -6.87 -6.97 -21.02
CA SER A 104 -6.84 -5.68 -21.72
C SER A 104 -7.84 -4.71 -21.12
N ARG A 105 -7.47 -3.41 -21.05
CA ARG A 105 -8.30 -2.34 -20.49
C ARG A 105 -8.73 -2.57 -19.03
N SER A 106 -7.95 -3.31 -18.27
CA SER A 106 -8.25 -3.61 -16.86
C SER A 106 -8.41 -2.35 -16.01
N ASP A 107 -7.80 -1.23 -16.41
CA ASP A 107 -7.98 0.06 -15.73
C ASP A 107 -9.41 0.64 -15.88
N SER A 108 -10.19 0.20 -16.85
CA SER A 108 -11.59 0.60 -17.03
C SER A 108 -12.60 -0.29 -16.29
N PHE A 109 -12.15 -1.38 -15.69
CA PHE A 109 -12.99 -2.31 -14.96
C PHE A 109 -13.63 -1.68 -13.72
N THR A 110 -14.73 -2.27 -13.25
CA THR A 110 -15.36 -1.89 -11.98
C THR A 110 -14.48 -2.30 -10.78
N LEU A 111 -14.81 -1.83 -9.59
CA LEU A 111 -14.12 -2.28 -8.36
C LEU A 111 -14.17 -3.80 -8.21
N ARG A 112 -15.36 -4.39 -8.46
CA ARG A 112 -15.58 -5.84 -8.40
C ARG A 112 -14.57 -6.62 -9.23
N ASP A 113 -14.30 -6.14 -10.43
CA ASP A 113 -13.42 -6.85 -11.37
C ASP A 113 -11.94 -6.47 -11.17
N LYS A 114 -11.66 -5.26 -10.71
CA LYS A 114 -10.28 -4.80 -10.41
C LYS A 114 -9.69 -5.40 -9.14
N THR A 115 -10.48 -5.51 -8.09
CA THR A 115 -9.98 -5.92 -6.78
C THR A 115 -9.29 -7.29 -6.82
N PRO A 116 -9.87 -8.34 -7.45
CA PRO A 116 -9.16 -9.61 -7.60
C PRO A 116 -7.82 -9.49 -8.32
N LEU A 117 -7.75 -8.65 -9.35
CA LEU A 117 -6.53 -8.45 -10.13
C LEU A 117 -5.41 -7.76 -9.32
N PHE A 118 -5.78 -6.79 -8.46
CA PHE A 118 -4.81 -6.21 -7.53
C PHE A 118 -4.25 -7.26 -6.58
N TYR A 119 -5.09 -8.11 -6.00
CA TYR A 119 -4.65 -9.19 -5.13
C TYR A 119 -3.78 -10.23 -5.88
N ASP A 120 -4.09 -10.50 -7.15
CA ASP A 120 -3.26 -11.38 -8.00
C ASP A 120 -1.87 -10.78 -8.20
N LEU A 121 -1.78 -9.49 -8.52
CA LEU A 121 -0.49 -8.80 -8.66
C LEU A 121 0.27 -8.70 -7.34
N MET A 122 -0.43 -8.53 -6.21
CA MET A 122 0.18 -8.56 -4.88
C MET A 122 0.79 -9.94 -4.57
N THR A 123 0.06 -11.02 -4.85
CA THR A 123 0.57 -12.40 -4.69
C THR A 123 1.82 -12.61 -5.53
N LEU A 124 1.78 -12.25 -6.80
CA LEU A 124 2.91 -12.37 -7.70
C LEU A 124 4.11 -11.53 -7.27
N ALA A 125 3.88 -10.31 -6.79
CA ALA A 125 4.94 -9.42 -6.33
C ALA A 125 5.66 -9.98 -5.08
N LEU A 126 4.93 -10.60 -4.16
CA LEU A 126 5.50 -11.30 -3.01
C LEU A 126 6.22 -12.59 -3.42
N GLN A 127 5.59 -13.41 -4.26
CA GLN A 127 6.15 -14.68 -4.76
C GLN A 127 7.48 -14.48 -5.51
N THR A 128 7.61 -13.37 -6.23
CA THR A 128 8.82 -13.06 -7.00
C THR A 128 9.84 -12.22 -6.24
N ASP A 129 9.62 -11.96 -4.96
CA ASP A 129 10.42 -11.04 -4.13
C ASP A 129 10.62 -9.65 -4.77
N SER A 130 9.64 -9.21 -5.57
CA SER A 130 9.65 -7.86 -6.14
C SER A 130 9.39 -6.78 -5.11
N THR A 131 8.72 -7.13 -4.03
CA THR A 131 8.54 -6.32 -2.82
C THR A 131 8.25 -7.22 -1.62
N ARG A 132 8.55 -6.73 -0.43
CA ARG A 132 8.24 -7.40 0.85
C ARG A 132 7.21 -6.66 1.69
N VAL A 133 6.82 -5.46 1.26
CA VAL A 133 5.81 -4.65 1.94
C VAL A 133 4.84 -4.09 0.93
N ILE A 134 3.56 -4.33 1.17
CA ILE A 134 2.47 -3.85 0.33
C ILE A 134 1.42 -3.21 1.23
N SER A 135 0.94 -2.04 0.86
CA SER A 135 -0.26 -1.43 1.43
C SER A 135 -1.24 -1.07 0.33
N ILE A 136 -2.51 -1.39 0.54
CA ILE A 136 -3.61 -1.10 -0.39
C ILE A 136 -4.78 -0.49 0.37
N ALA A 137 -5.49 0.45 -0.24
CA ALA A 137 -6.75 0.97 0.28
C ALA A 137 -7.83 0.90 -0.78
N PHE A 138 -8.99 0.48 -0.36
CA PHE A 138 -10.23 0.55 -1.11
C PHE A 138 -11.06 1.70 -0.53
N THR A 139 -10.98 2.88 -1.14
CA THR A 139 -11.55 4.11 -0.59
C THR A 139 -12.80 4.59 -1.31
N ASP A 140 -13.09 4.02 -2.49
CA ASP A 140 -14.22 4.40 -3.32
C ASP A 140 -14.63 3.23 -4.22
N LEU A 141 -15.93 3.12 -4.50
CA LEU A 141 -16.46 2.11 -5.42
C LEU A 141 -16.24 2.50 -6.89
N GLY A 142 -15.93 3.76 -7.16
CA GLY A 142 -15.88 4.30 -8.51
C GLY A 142 -17.28 4.43 -9.13
N LYS A 143 -17.35 4.38 -10.45
CA LYS A 143 -18.60 4.46 -11.19
C LYS A 143 -19.43 3.18 -11.02
N GLU A 144 -20.74 3.30 -11.24
CA GLU A 144 -21.69 2.16 -11.29
C GLU A 144 -21.66 1.29 -10.02
N ASN A 145 -21.54 1.95 -8.85
CA ASN A 145 -21.60 1.27 -7.55
C ASN A 145 -20.58 0.12 -7.40
N GLY A 146 -19.45 0.25 -8.08
CA GLY A 146 -18.37 -0.74 -8.08
C GLY A 146 -18.68 -2.03 -8.83
N GLY A 147 -19.81 -2.13 -9.54
CA GLY A 147 -20.28 -3.34 -10.22
C GLY A 147 -20.83 -4.42 -9.27
N LEU A 148 -21.13 -4.06 -8.02
CA LEU A 148 -21.68 -4.97 -7.02
C LEU A 148 -23.22 -5.02 -7.12
N ASN A 149 -23.76 -6.21 -7.31
CA ASN A 149 -25.22 -6.40 -7.36
C ASN A 149 -25.84 -6.07 -6.00
N GLY A 150 -26.96 -5.35 -6.01
CA GLY A 150 -27.65 -4.93 -4.80
C GLY A 150 -27.08 -3.68 -4.16
N VAL A 151 -26.08 -3.02 -4.77
CA VAL A 151 -25.55 -1.73 -4.36
C VAL A 151 -26.01 -0.66 -5.34
N SER A 152 -26.68 0.37 -4.86
CA SER A 152 -27.21 1.47 -5.68
C SER A 152 -26.59 2.82 -5.35
N ARG A 153 -25.95 2.93 -4.20
CA ARG A 153 -25.39 4.19 -3.65
C ARG A 153 -23.89 4.10 -3.50
N GLY A 154 -23.22 5.26 -3.51
CA GLY A 154 -21.76 5.34 -3.29
C GLY A 154 -21.35 4.90 -1.88
N TYR A 155 -20.17 4.31 -1.74
CA TYR A 155 -19.66 3.77 -0.47
C TYR A 155 -19.64 4.81 0.66
N HIS A 156 -19.18 6.04 0.37
CA HIS A 156 -19.18 7.11 1.35
C HIS A 156 -20.60 7.45 1.84
N THR A 157 -21.59 7.54 0.93
CA THR A 157 -22.98 7.79 1.30
C THR A 157 -23.54 6.68 2.18
N LEU A 158 -23.26 5.41 1.84
CA LEU A 158 -23.66 4.26 2.62
C LEU A 158 -23.00 4.21 4.00
N SER A 159 -21.75 4.65 4.11
CA SER A 159 -21.05 4.70 5.38
C SER A 159 -21.70 5.66 6.39
N HIS A 160 -22.44 6.66 5.90
CA HIS A 160 -23.28 7.57 6.68
C HIS A 160 -24.76 7.14 6.70
N HIS A 161 -25.01 5.88 6.97
CA HIS A 161 -26.32 5.21 6.83
C HIS A 161 -27.44 5.77 7.69
N GLY A 162 -27.16 6.61 8.69
CA GLY A 162 -28.19 7.21 9.55
C GLY A 162 -29.08 6.20 10.28
N GLN A 163 -28.61 4.96 10.48
CA GLN A 163 -29.36 3.82 11.03
C GLN A 163 -30.52 3.35 10.12
N VAL A 164 -30.51 3.72 8.84
CA VAL A 164 -31.49 3.24 7.85
C VAL A 164 -31.08 1.84 7.38
N GLN A 165 -31.99 0.87 7.56
CA GLN A 165 -31.70 -0.54 7.33
C GLN A 165 -31.27 -0.83 5.87
N ASP A 166 -31.95 -0.29 4.88
CA ASP A 166 -31.60 -0.45 3.48
C ASP A 166 -30.17 0.03 3.15
N ALA A 167 -29.70 1.10 3.84
CA ALA A 167 -28.34 1.59 3.67
C ALA A 167 -27.30 0.66 4.33
N ILE A 168 -27.66 0.08 5.48
CA ILE A 168 -26.85 -0.91 6.18
C ILE A 168 -26.74 -2.19 5.34
N ASP A 169 -27.83 -2.64 4.74
CA ASP A 169 -27.86 -3.84 3.92
C ASP A 169 -26.97 -3.69 2.67
N GLU A 170 -27.07 -2.56 1.94
CA GLU A 170 -26.17 -2.26 0.83
C GLU A 170 -24.71 -2.16 1.27
N LEU A 171 -24.43 -1.51 2.41
CA LEU A 171 -23.08 -1.40 2.96
C LEU A 171 -22.51 -2.80 3.27
N SER A 172 -23.33 -3.68 3.84
CA SER A 172 -22.95 -5.06 4.15
C SER A 172 -22.48 -5.86 2.93
N ILE A 173 -23.07 -5.61 1.75
CA ILE A 173 -22.64 -6.24 0.48
C ILE A 173 -21.19 -5.83 0.16
N ILE A 174 -20.85 -4.55 0.33
CA ILE A 174 -19.51 -4.03 0.06
C ILE A 174 -18.51 -4.61 1.04
N GLU A 175 -18.81 -4.57 2.33
CA GLU A 175 -17.94 -5.08 3.38
C GLU A 175 -17.68 -6.58 3.22
N LYS A 176 -18.73 -7.36 2.94
CA LYS A 176 -18.62 -8.78 2.65
C LYS A 176 -17.72 -9.04 1.44
N PHE A 177 -17.89 -8.28 0.37
CA PHE A 177 -17.05 -8.39 -0.82
C PHE A 177 -15.57 -8.18 -0.47
N HIS A 178 -15.22 -7.16 0.32
CA HIS A 178 -13.82 -6.93 0.71
C HIS A 178 -13.24 -8.07 1.53
N VAL A 179 -14.00 -8.62 2.47
CA VAL A 179 -13.58 -9.78 3.27
C VAL A 179 -13.41 -11.03 2.41
N GLU A 180 -14.32 -11.28 1.47
CA GLU A 180 -14.23 -12.41 0.52
C GLU A 180 -12.98 -12.29 -0.37
N GLN A 181 -12.68 -11.10 -0.89
CA GLN A 181 -11.48 -10.89 -1.70
C GLN A 181 -10.19 -11.05 -0.87
N PHE A 182 -10.19 -10.60 0.38
CA PHE A 182 -9.07 -10.86 1.28
C PHE A 182 -8.90 -12.34 1.58
N SER A 183 -9.99 -13.07 1.84
CA SER A 183 -9.97 -14.53 2.03
C SER A 183 -9.39 -15.26 0.81
N ARG A 184 -9.83 -14.86 -0.42
CA ARG A 184 -9.27 -15.38 -1.67
C ARG A 184 -7.76 -15.12 -1.79
N PHE A 185 -7.31 -13.93 -1.41
CA PHE A 185 -5.89 -13.59 -1.39
C PHE A 185 -5.10 -14.49 -0.44
N LEU A 186 -5.59 -14.70 0.78
CA LEU A 186 -4.96 -15.61 1.74
C LEU A 186 -4.89 -17.05 1.18
N GLY A 187 -5.95 -17.51 0.50
CA GLY A 187 -5.96 -18.80 -0.20
C GLY A 187 -4.82 -18.90 -1.21
N LYS A 188 -4.63 -17.88 -2.05
CA LYS A 188 -3.54 -17.84 -3.02
C LYS A 188 -2.15 -17.87 -2.36
N LEU A 189 -1.95 -17.12 -1.28
CA LEU A 189 -0.69 -17.16 -0.55
C LEU A 189 -0.41 -18.54 0.07
N LYS A 190 -1.48 -19.26 0.47
CA LYS A 190 -1.37 -20.61 1.02
C LYS A 190 -1.03 -21.66 -0.03
N GLU A 191 -1.44 -21.48 -1.28
CA GLU A 191 -1.14 -22.38 -2.40
C GLU A 191 0.33 -22.28 -2.84
N VAL A 192 0.97 -21.14 -2.67
CA VAL A 192 2.39 -20.94 -3.07
C VAL A 192 3.30 -21.57 -2.04
N LYS A 193 4.13 -22.54 -2.48
CA LYS A 193 5.18 -23.16 -1.67
C LYS A 193 6.51 -22.47 -1.89
N GLU A 194 7.22 -22.21 -0.82
CA GLU A 194 8.56 -21.65 -0.82
C GLU A 194 9.63 -22.72 -0.64
N ILE A 195 10.89 -22.38 -0.93
CA ILE A 195 12.05 -23.29 -0.88
C ILE A 195 12.20 -23.94 0.52
N ASN A 196 11.82 -23.24 1.57
CA ASN A 196 11.88 -23.72 2.95
C ASN A 196 10.75 -24.71 3.32
N GLY A 197 9.89 -25.10 2.35
CA GLY A 197 8.76 -26.01 2.52
C GLY A 197 7.51 -25.40 3.16
N LYS A 198 7.59 -24.14 3.61
CA LYS A 198 6.45 -23.37 4.11
C LYS A 198 5.63 -22.78 2.96
N THR A 199 4.43 -22.33 3.28
CA THR A 199 3.65 -21.55 2.31
C THR A 199 4.09 -20.07 2.34
N LEU A 200 3.81 -19.36 1.26
CA LEU A 200 4.03 -17.90 1.24
C LEU A 200 3.20 -17.21 2.34
N LEU A 201 2.03 -17.76 2.70
CA LEU A 201 1.22 -17.27 3.83
C LEU A 201 1.91 -17.43 5.18
N ASP A 202 2.62 -18.55 5.40
CA ASP A 202 3.35 -18.76 6.67
C ASP A 202 4.45 -17.70 6.87
N ASN A 203 4.99 -17.17 5.79
CA ASN A 203 6.05 -16.17 5.79
C ASN A 203 5.54 -14.73 5.54
N THR A 204 4.22 -14.54 5.43
CA THR A 204 3.60 -13.24 5.16
C THR A 204 2.63 -12.86 6.27
N MET A 205 2.81 -11.71 6.89
CA MET A 205 1.81 -11.11 7.77
C MET A 205 0.82 -10.33 6.92
N ALA A 206 -0.44 -10.77 6.87
CA ALA A 206 -1.51 -10.10 6.13
C ALA A 206 -2.52 -9.52 7.11
N LEU A 207 -2.77 -8.21 6.99
CA LEU A 207 -3.69 -7.47 7.84
C LEU A 207 -4.76 -6.79 6.98
N LEU A 208 -6.03 -7.02 7.34
CA LEU A 208 -7.17 -6.28 6.81
C LEU A 208 -7.83 -5.55 7.97
N GLY A 209 -8.13 -4.28 7.80
CA GLY A 209 -8.83 -3.48 8.80
C GLY A 209 -9.45 -2.24 8.21
N SER A 210 -10.28 -1.59 9.01
CA SER A 210 -10.89 -0.30 8.69
C SER A 210 -10.32 0.81 9.58
N GLY A 211 -10.26 2.02 9.06
CA GLY A 211 -9.89 3.22 9.83
C GLY A 211 -11.02 3.73 10.73
N MET A 212 -12.23 3.19 10.58
CA MET A 212 -13.41 3.51 11.40
C MET A 212 -14.18 2.23 11.68
N SER A 213 -14.68 2.09 12.91
CA SER A 213 -15.59 1.01 13.29
C SER A 213 -17.04 1.38 12.94
N ASN A 214 -17.39 2.64 13.12
CA ASN A 214 -18.67 3.20 12.75
C ASN A 214 -18.45 4.56 12.06
N ALA A 215 -18.52 4.54 10.73
CA ALA A 215 -18.31 5.73 9.94
C ALA A 215 -19.45 6.75 10.08
N ASN A 216 -20.67 6.31 10.41
CA ASN A 216 -21.81 7.20 10.65
C ASN A 216 -21.56 8.18 11.82
N SER A 217 -20.83 7.74 12.84
CA SER A 217 -20.42 8.56 13.99
C SER A 217 -18.95 8.97 13.94
N HIS A 218 -18.24 8.70 12.84
CA HIS A 218 -16.78 8.90 12.71
C HIS A 218 -15.97 8.28 13.84
N SER A 219 -16.44 7.14 14.39
CA SER A 219 -15.77 6.47 15.48
C SER A 219 -14.57 5.64 14.97
N ASN A 220 -13.43 5.88 15.57
CA ASN A 220 -12.21 5.06 15.37
C ASN A 220 -11.93 4.12 16.55
N ARG A 221 -12.95 3.86 17.39
CA ARG A 221 -12.86 2.93 18.52
C ARG A 221 -13.27 1.55 18.07
N ASP A 222 -12.70 0.52 18.72
CA ASP A 222 -13.05 -0.89 18.47
C ASP A 222 -12.96 -1.26 16.98
N LEU A 223 -11.83 -0.90 16.35
CA LEU A 223 -11.60 -1.14 14.93
C LEU A 223 -11.61 -2.65 14.62
N PRO A 224 -12.34 -3.07 13.58
CA PRO A 224 -12.26 -4.45 13.12
C PRO A 224 -10.91 -4.70 12.45
N VAL A 225 -10.17 -5.70 12.92
CA VAL A 225 -8.87 -6.07 12.39
C VAL A 225 -8.82 -7.58 12.22
N LEU A 226 -8.46 -8.04 11.03
CA LEU A 226 -8.16 -9.43 10.72
C LEU A 226 -6.66 -9.56 10.47
N LEU A 227 -5.99 -10.43 11.21
CA LEU A 227 -4.58 -10.75 11.04
C LEU A 227 -4.44 -12.22 10.63
N ALA A 228 -3.68 -12.49 9.58
CA ALA A 228 -3.46 -13.82 9.06
C ALA A 228 -1.99 -14.05 8.68
N GLY A 229 -1.54 -15.29 8.70
CA GLY A 229 -0.18 -15.69 8.32
C GLY A 229 0.89 -15.33 9.33
N GLY A 230 2.14 -15.24 8.92
CA GLY A 230 3.27 -14.78 9.73
C GLY A 230 3.64 -15.66 10.92
N GLY A 231 3.14 -16.90 10.99
CA GLY A 231 3.43 -17.81 12.08
C GLY A 231 2.70 -17.51 13.39
N PHE A 232 1.73 -16.61 13.39
CA PHE A 232 0.88 -16.34 14.56
C PHE A 232 -0.05 -17.53 14.88
N LYS A 233 -0.49 -17.63 16.14
CA LYS A 233 -1.54 -18.55 16.55
C LYS A 233 -2.89 -17.99 16.13
N HIS A 234 -3.48 -18.57 15.09
CA HIS A 234 -4.75 -18.16 14.54
C HIS A 234 -5.95 -18.90 15.12
N GLY A 235 -7.16 -18.55 14.69
CA GLY A 235 -8.41 -19.21 15.11
C GLY A 235 -8.96 -18.69 16.43
N GLN A 236 -8.61 -17.47 16.82
CA GLN A 236 -9.09 -16.83 18.04
C GLN A 236 -9.59 -15.41 17.77
N HIS A 237 -10.56 -15.00 18.57
CA HIS A 237 -11.01 -13.60 18.64
C HIS A 237 -10.37 -12.97 19.89
N LEU A 238 -9.61 -11.90 19.69
CA LEU A 238 -8.99 -11.15 20.77
C LEU A 238 -9.80 -9.88 21.02
N HIS A 239 -10.36 -9.78 22.22
CA HIS A 239 -10.99 -8.57 22.72
C HIS A 239 -10.06 -7.89 23.72
N PHE A 240 -9.65 -6.67 23.43
CA PHE A 240 -8.82 -5.88 24.34
C PHE A 240 -9.73 -5.00 25.19
N ALA A 241 -9.93 -5.43 26.46
CA ALA A 241 -10.71 -4.66 27.41
C ALA A 241 -10.08 -3.27 27.64
N ARG A 242 -10.90 -2.25 27.73
CA ARG A 242 -10.46 -0.89 28.04
C ARG A 242 -10.15 -0.80 29.54
N ASN A 243 -8.88 -0.83 29.87
CA ASN A 243 -8.42 -0.53 31.23
C ASN A 243 -8.22 0.98 31.35
N GLY A 244 -9.28 1.71 31.71
CA GLY A 244 -9.24 3.15 31.89
C GLY A 244 -9.29 3.95 30.57
N LYS A 245 -8.57 5.08 30.51
CA LYS A 245 -8.59 6.03 29.38
C LYS A 245 -7.65 5.67 28.22
N GLN A 246 -6.84 4.64 28.35
CA GLN A 246 -5.87 4.26 27.33
C GLN A 246 -6.45 3.22 26.38
N SER A 247 -6.41 3.52 25.08
CA SER A 247 -6.63 2.55 24.02
C SER A 247 -5.38 1.70 23.83
N THR A 248 -5.55 0.42 23.51
CA THR A 248 -4.41 -0.43 23.11
C THR A 248 -3.96 -0.01 21.71
N PRO A 249 -2.72 0.45 21.53
CA PRO A 249 -2.22 0.76 20.21
C PRO A 249 -2.03 -0.53 19.39
N LEU A 250 -2.13 -0.44 18.07
CA LEU A 250 -1.85 -1.55 17.14
C LEU A 250 -0.35 -1.77 16.91
N CYS A 251 0.49 -0.89 17.41
CA CYS A 251 1.96 -0.94 17.29
C CYS A 251 2.63 -0.59 18.62
#